data_4720e4d3eec44be172df7a19e8b5faa2
#
_entry.id   4720e4d3eec44be172df7a19e8b5faa2
#
_cell.length_a   1.000
_cell.length_b   1.000
_cell.length_c   1.000
_cell.angle_alpha   90.00
_cell.angle_beta   90.00
_cell.angle_gamma   90.00
#
_symmetry.space_group_name_H-M   'P 1'
#
loop_
_entity.id
_entity.type
_entity.pdbx_description
1 polymer ?
#
loop_
_entity_poly.entity_id
_entity_poly.type
_entity_poly.pdbx_seq_one_letter_code
_entity_poly.pdbx_strand_id
1 'polypeptide(L)'
;MTWLGDPMAALFGPIDDPVLVFLIIMGIILVAPLLVERFNLPGIIGLIGAGVVVGPYGLGILERDASIVLLGTVGLLLLMFMAGLETSLDDLKLNVRQSLIFGLATFSLPMILGTAVMQLLGYGWLASLLVASCLATHTLVALPVVSRLGLSRLPAFTATLGGTIIANVLGLLILAVVIRAFQGSLSWLFWLTLIPSLICYTILTLWGVPRLGRWFFRRFGWNESAEFTFVLAVLLVVSYGAKLIGIEPVVGAFLAGIAITPLIPRLSSLMNRLEFIGNTLFIPFFLVSVGMLIDPAVVFRDPQTFLVSTGITVAELLAKLGAAWLVVWTSGWGQEAVMVIFGLSLAQAAATLAAITVGYQVGLVDTVVVNATIVMIMVTCMLSPWVTAHWGKKLAQEPQLNPTTAQTRWGSRVLVPVANPQTEKNLLTLAILLAKHHQGTLLPLNILIDHGEGVDSRARQQQKLLLTAAETEALAAAMPVQVIGRISDSLSKGILRTAWEQQASLIILGWKGYSSYRENLFGSLIDSLIRQKEIPVLITRLVEPLVSTKRVVVGLLDWEVRFPVYQQVMTLGKILAQELKANLHLILVSEHSGSAPACPTDG
;
A
#
# COMPACT_ATOMS: atom_id res chain seq x y z
N MET A 1 28.11 -9.34 39.66
CA MET A 1 27.51 -10.58 39.10
C MET A 1 27.64 -10.52 37.56
N THR A 2 28.82 -10.83 37.07
CA THR A 2 29.27 -10.69 35.67
C THR A 2 29.41 -12.06 34.99
N TRP A 3 28.45 -12.98 35.16
CA TRP A 3 28.63 -14.37 34.75
C TRP A 3 27.55 -14.95 33.82
N LEU A 4 26.72 -14.13 33.18
CA LEU A 4 25.71 -14.63 32.22
C LEU A 4 25.83 -14.01 30.80
N GLY A 5 26.93 -13.29 30.52
CA GLY A 5 27.13 -12.64 29.22
C GLY A 5 28.02 -13.35 28.20
N ASP A 6 28.84 -14.32 28.59
CA ASP A 6 30.03 -14.63 27.78
C ASP A 6 30.35 -16.07 27.35
N PRO A 7 29.58 -17.13 27.53
CA PRO A 7 30.03 -18.42 27.01
C PRO A 7 29.72 -18.66 25.53
N MET A 8 28.73 -18.01 24.95
CA MET A 8 28.38 -18.19 23.51
C MET A 8 29.10 -17.21 22.59
N ALA A 9 29.29 -15.95 23.03
CA ALA A 9 30.09 -14.97 22.30
C ALA A 9 31.57 -15.33 22.20
N ALA A 10 32.10 -16.13 23.18
CA ALA A 10 33.46 -16.65 23.13
C ALA A 10 33.65 -17.85 22.18
N LEU A 11 32.57 -18.52 21.77
CA LEU A 11 32.61 -19.63 20.79
C LEU A 11 32.39 -19.16 19.33
N PHE A 12 31.65 -18.08 19.14
CA PHE A 12 31.39 -17.50 17.84
C PHE A 12 31.57 -15.97 17.96
N GLY A 13 32.81 -15.47 17.95
CA GLY A 13 33.03 -14.01 17.85
C GLY A 13 32.25 -13.42 16.69
N PRO A 14 32.01 -12.09 16.68
CA PRO A 14 31.23 -11.47 15.62
C PRO A 14 31.76 -11.87 14.25
N ILE A 15 30.85 -12.31 13.38
CA ILE A 15 31.19 -12.81 12.06
C ILE A 15 31.47 -11.61 11.17
N ASP A 16 32.73 -11.48 10.72
CA ASP A 16 33.18 -10.37 9.85
C ASP A 16 33.15 -10.71 8.35
N ASP A 17 32.99 -12.00 7.99
CA ASP A 17 32.93 -12.41 6.59
C ASP A 17 31.62 -11.92 5.94
N PRO A 18 31.67 -11.02 4.92
CA PRO A 18 30.46 -10.44 4.33
C PRO A 18 29.53 -11.48 3.70
N VAL A 19 30.07 -12.59 3.16
CA VAL A 19 29.28 -13.64 2.52
C VAL A 19 28.52 -14.42 3.58
N LEU A 20 29.18 -14.72 4.71
CA LEU A 20 28.55 -15.44 5.82
C LEU A 20 27.51 -14.59 6.54
N VAL A 21 27.77 -13.29 6.73
CA VAL A 21 26.79 -12.32 7.25
C VAL A 21 25.54 -12.31 6.36
N PHE A 22 25.74 -12.21 5.03
CA PHE A 22 24.62 -12.20 4.08
C PHE A 22 23.87 -13.53 4.08
N LEU A 23 24.56 -14.67 4.15
CA LEU A 23 23.97 -16.01 4.25
C LEU A 23 23.06 -16.13 5.49
N ILE A 24 23.55 -15.68 6.64
CA ILE A 24 22.78 -15.73 7.91
C ILE A 24 21.51 -14.87 7.79
N ILE A 25 21.63 -13.65 7.28
CA ILE A 25 20.48 -12.75 7.10
C ILE A 25 19.48 -13.36 6.10
N MET A 26 19.95 -13.96 4.99
CA MET A 26 19.07 -14.67 4.04
C MET A 26 18.36 -15.86 4.70
N GLY A 27 19.07 -16.61 5.54
CA GLY A 27 18.50 -17.70 6.35
C GLY A 27 17.41 -17.19 7.31
N ILE A 28 17.66 -16.06 7.96
CA ILE A 28 16.68 -15.40 8.83
C ILE A 28 15.45 -14.96 8.04
N ILE A 29 15.66 -14.30 6.90
CA ILE A 29 14.57 -13.83 6.03
C ILE A 29 13.67 -14.99 5.56
N LEU A 30 14.27 -16.14 5.30
CA LEU A 30 13.55 -17.35 4.91
C LEU A 30 12.82 -18.00 6.10
N VAL A 31 13.49 -18.19 7.22
CA VAL A 31 13.04 -19.08 8.31
C VAL A 31 12.19 -18.33 9.35
N ALA A 32 12.57 -17.11 9.74
CA ALA A 32 11.94 -16.42 10.85
C ALA A 32 10.44 -16.11 10.61
N PRO A 33 10.02 -15.63 9.43
CA PRO A 33 8.59 -15.44 9.15
C PRO A 33 7.80 -16.74 9.22
N LEU A 34 8.35 -17.85 8.65
CA LEU A 34 7.68 -19.15 8.62
C LEU A 34 7.47 -19.73 10.02
N LEU A 35 8.44 -19.53 10.91
CA LEU A 35 8.33 -19.98 12.30
C LEU A 35 7.24 -19.23 13.06
N VAL A 36 7.21 -17.90 12.90
CA VAL A 36 6.29 -17.02 13.66
C VAL A 36 4.86 -17.12 13.13
N GLU A 37 4.68 -17.34 11.83
CA GLU A 37 3.35 -17.56 11.23
C GLU A 37 2.64 -18.80 11.76
N ARG A 38 3.38 -19.83 12.22
CA ARG A 38 2.80 -20.99 12.93
C ARG A 38 2.04 -20.61 14.21
N PHE A 39 2.44 -19.51 14.83
CA PHE A 39 1.78 -18.95 16.03
C PHE A 39 0.70 -17.92 15.70
N ASN A 40 0.26 -17.83 14.44
CA ASN A 40 -0.68 -16.82 13.93
C ASN A 40 -0.21 -15.36 14.13
N LEU A 41 1.09 -15.13 14.23
CA LEU A 41 1.70 -13.82 14.31
C LEU A 41 2.20 -13.37 12.92
N PRO A 42 2.21 -12.05 12.63
CA PRO A 42 2.77 -11.56 11.37
C PRO A 42 4.25 -11.90 11.23
N GLY A 43 4.68 -12.36 10.06
CA GLY A 43 6.08 -12.72 9.79
C GLY A 43 7.08 -11.57 10.04
N ILE A 44 6.63 -10.32 10.00
CA ILE A 44 7.42 -9.11 10.34
C ILE A 44 7.95 -9.17 11.77
N ILE A 45 7.13 -9.64 12.72
CA ILE A 45 7.56 -9.83 14.13
C ILE A 45 8.70 -10.84 14.21
N GLY A 46 8.65 -11.88 13.39
CA GLY A 46 9.73 -12.87 13.30
C GLY A 46 11.05 -12.25 12.84
N LEU A 47 11.02 -11.37 11.84
CA LEU A 47 12.22 -10.68 11.35
C LEU A 47 12.82 -9.74 12.39
N ILE A 48 11.98 -8.93 13.07
CA ILE A 48 12.44 -8.05 14.14
C ILE A 48 12.99 -8.89 15.31
N GLY A 49 12.25 -9.93 15.74
CA GLY A 49 12.67 -10.81 16.82
C GLY A 49 13.98 -11.56 16.51
N ALA A 50 14.15 -12.04 15.29
CA ALA A 50 15.40 -12.65 14.85
C ALA A 50 16.56 -11.64 14.87
N GLY A 51 16.33 -10.37 14.47
CA GLY A 51 17.30 -9.28 14.59
C GLY A 51 17.75 -9.05 16.04
N VAL A 52 16.81 -9.10 17.00
CA VAL A 52 17.12 -9.03 18.45
C VAL A 52 18.02 -10.19 18.87
N VAL A 53 17.70 -11.41 18.43
CA VAL A 53 18.44 -12.63 18.83
C VAL A 53 19.85 -12.66 18.26
N VAL A 54 20.03 -12.37 16.95
CA VAL A 54 21.35 -12.48 16.31
C VAL A 54 22.20 -11.21 16.46
N GLY A 55 21.57 -10.10 16.84
CA GLY A 55 22.20 -8.81 16.98
C GLY A 55 23.19 -8.72 18.15
N PRO A 56 23.86 -7.54 18.27
CA PRO A 56 24.95 -7.33 19.23
C PRO A 56 24.49 -7.44 20.70
N TYR A 57 23.21 -7.22 20.96
CA TYR A 57 22.63 -7.28 22.32
C TYR A 57 21.96 -8.64 22.62
N GLY A 58 21.84 -9.53 21.63
CA GLY A 58 21.35 -10.89 21.79
C GLY A 58 22.49 -11.89 21.91
N LEU A 59 22.63 -12.77 20.92
CA LEU A 59 23.72 -13.78 20.87
C LEU A 59 25.05 -13.18 20.38
N GLY A 60 25.08 -11.95 19.88
CA GLY A 60 26.30 -11.30 19.36
C GLY A 60 26.90 -11.97 18.12
N ILE A 61 26.09 -12.70 17.36
CA ILE A 61 26.55 -13.41 16.14
C ILE A 61 26.86 -12.42 15.02
N LEU A 62 26.05 -11.38 14.89
CA LEU A 62 26.19 -10.34 13.88
C LEU A 62 26.40 -8.99 14.56
N GLU A 63 27.41 -8.24 14.09
CA GLU A 63 27.51 -6.82 14.38
C GLU A 63 26.65 -6.01 13.40
N ARG A 64 26.08 -4.93 13.89
CA ARG A 64 25.34 -3.98 13.05
C ARG A 64 26.31 -3.07 12.30
N ASP A 65 27.00 -3.65 11.31
CA ASP A 65 27.99 -3.00 10.49
C ASP A 65 27.40 -1.97 9.48
N ALA A 66 28.28 -1.27 8.75
CA ALA A 66 27.88 -0.29 7.73
C ALA A 66 27.04 -0.92 6.61
N SER A 67 27.25 -2.19 6.27
CA SER A 67 26.54 -2.91 5.21
C SER A 67 25.10 -3.18 5.59
N ILE A 68 24.88 -3.67 6.80
CA ILE A 68 23.51 -3.93 7.35
C ILE A 68 22.76 -2.61 7.50
N VAL A 69 23.42 -1.55 7.98
CA VAL A 69 22.83 -0.22 8.10
C VAL A 69 22.46 0.34 6.72
N LEU A 70 23.33 0.18 5.71
CA LEU A 70 23.05 0.64 4.35
C LEU A 70 21.84 -0.09 3.76
N LEU A 71 21.83 -1.42 3.77
CA LEU A 71 20.75 -2.22 3.21
C LEU A 71 19.43 -1.99 3.97
N GLY A 72 19.49 -1.86 5.30
CA GLY A 72 18.34 -1.50 6.12
C GLY A 72 17.79 -0.11 5.79
N THR A 73 18.67 0.89 5.58
CA THR A 73 18.26 2.24 5.20
C THR A 73 17.60 2.25 3.81
N VAL A 74 18.20 1.57 2.83
CA VAL A 74 17.60 1.42 1.49
C VAL A 74 16.25 0.72 1.59
N GLY A 75 16.13 -0.30 2.46
CA GLY A 75 14.88 -1.00 2.72
C GLY A 75 13.78 -0.09 3.26
N LEU A 76 14.10 0.77 4.22
CA LEU A 76 13.17 1.77 4.75
C LEU A 76 12.73 2.78 3.69
N LEU A 77 13.70 3.31 2.91
CA LEU A 77 13.40 4.26 1.83
C LEU A 77 12.52 3.62 0.75
N LEU A 78 12.82 2.37 0.37
CA LEU A 78 12.03 1.65 -0.63
C LEU A 78 10.63 1.33 -0.12
N LEU A 79 10.48 0.98 1.17
CA LEU A 79 9.18 0.78 1.81
C LEU A 79 8.31 2.04 1.71
N MET A 80 8.87 3.19 2.03
CA MET A 80 8.14 4.46 1.98
C MET A 80 7.87 4.93 0.55
N PHE A 81 8.79 4.65 -0.37
CA PHE A 81 8.60 4.91 -1.79
C PHE A 81 7.44 4.09 -2.36
N MET A 82 7.36 2.80 -2.02
CA MET A 82 6.25 1.92 -2.41
C MET A 82 4.92 2.41 -1.83
N ALA A 83 4.91 2.86 -0.56
CA ALA A 83 3.74 3.51 0.02
C ALA A 83 3.30 4.75 -0.76
N GLY A 84 4.26 5.55 -1.22
CA GLY A 84 4.00 6.70 -2.11
C GLY A 84 3.43 6.29 -3.46
N LEU A 85 3.95 5.20 -4.07
CA LEU A 85 3.43 4.64 -5.33
C LEU A 85 1.99 4.12 -5.21
N GLU A 86 1.65 3.49 -4.08
CA GLU A 86 0.30 2.99 -3.81
C GLU A 86 -0.70 4.12 -3.53
N THR A 87 -0.20 5.28 -3.07
CA THR A 87 -1.02 6.44 -2.72
C THR A 87 -1.34 7.26 -3.97
N SER A 88 -2.62 7.46 -4.28
CA SER A 88 -3.00 8.40 -5.32
C SER A 88 -3.08 9.83 -4.76
N LEU A 89 -2.63 10.81 -5.54
CA LEU A 89 -2.77 12.24 -5.17
C LEU A 89 -4.24 12.64 -4.98
N ASP A 90 -5.14 11.99 -5.71
CA ASP A 90 -6.56 12.29 -5.63
C ASP A 90 -7.17 11.71 -4.34
N ASP A 91 -6.77 10.51 -3.91
CA ASP A 91 -7.17 9.96 -2.63
C ASP A 91 -6.63 10.80 -1.46
N LEU A 92 -5.40 11.32 -1.59
CA LEU A 92 -4.81 12.23 -0.60
C LEU A 92 -5.59 13.55 -0.52
N LYS A 93 -5.97 14.14 -1.68
CA LYS A 93 -6.81 15.36 -1.73
C LYS A 93 -8.19 15.14 -1.13
N LEU A 94 -8.82 14.00 -1.39
CA LEU A 94 -10.12 13.66 -0.83
C LEU A 94 -10.08 13.52 0.71
N ASN A 95 -8.97 13.09 1.27
CA ASN A 95 -8.79 12.84 2.72
C ASN A 95 -7.91 13.89 3.42
N VAL A 96 -7.66 15.06 2.81
CA VAL A 96 -6.80 16.12 3.40
C VAL A 96 -7.26 16.53 4.79
N ARG A 97 -8.57 16.70 5.01
CA ARG A 97 -9.12 17.07 6.31
C ARG A 97 -8.79 16.04 7.37
N GLN A 98 -9.00 14.76 7.08
CA GLN A 98 -8.71 13.65 7.98
C GLN A 98 -7.21 13.50 8.24
N SER A 99 -6.38 13.65 7.20
CA SER A 99 -4.92 13.67 7.32
C SER A 99 -4.44 14.81 8.22
N LEU A 100 -5.05 16.01 8.10
CA LEU A 100 -4.71 17.15 8.92
C LEU A 100 -5.13 16.93 10.39
N ILE A 101 -6.36 16.46 10.61
CA ILE A 101 -6.86 16.15 11.97
C ILE A 101 -5.98 15.11 12.64
N PHE A 102 -5.70 13.99 11.93
CA PHE A 102 -4.85 12.94 12.47
C PHE A 102 -3.42 13.42 12.69
N GLY A 103 -2.82 14.12 11.71
CA GLY A 103 -1.46 14.62 11.79
C GLY A 103 -1.25 15.58 12.95
N LEU A 104 -2.17 16.54 13.15
CA LEU A 104 -2.12 17.46 14.28
C LEU A 104 -2.38 16.74 15.60
N ALA A 105 -3.34 15.82 15.66
CA ALA A 105 -3.63 15.07 16.88
C ALA A 105 -2.46 14.15 17.28
N THR A 106 -1.91 13.37 16.33
CA THR A 106 -0.79 12.46 16.58
C THR A 106 0.54 13.18 16.82
N PHE A 107 0.61 14.47 16.53
CA PHE A 107 1.69 15.37 16.94
C PHE A 107 1.41 15.98 18.33
N SER A 108 0.27 16.63 18.51
CA SER A 108 0.00 17.45 19.71
C SER A 108 -0.21 16.61 20.97
N LEU A 109 -0.92 15.47 20.89
CA LEU A 109 -1.17 14.63 22.06
C LEU A 109 0.12 14.03 22.63
N PRO A 110 1.04 13.42 21.85
CA PRO A 110 2.32 12.99 22.38
C PRO A 110 3.19 14.15 22.90
N MET A 111 3.15 15.32 22.24
CA MET A 111 3.86 16.51 22.72
C MET A 111 3.39 16.92 24.11
N ILE A 112 2.08 16.93 24.36
CA ILE A 112 1.50 17.31 25.66
C ILE A 112 1.78 16.23 26.71
N LEU A 113 1.40 14.97 26.42
CA LEU A 113 1.53 13.88 27.40
C LEU A 113 2.99 13.52 27.66
N GLY A 114 3.82 13.47 26.62
CA GLY A 114 5.25 13.18 26.75
C GLY A 114 5.98 14.26 27.56
N THR A 115 5.71 15.55 27.29
CA THR A 115 6.29 16.64 28.06
C THR A 115 5.83 16.57 29.51
N ALA A 116 4.54 16.34 29.77
CA ALA A 116 4.01 16.26 31.15
C ALA A 116 4.64 15.08 31.91
N VAL A 117 4.73 13.90 31.31
CA VAL A 117 5.33 12.72 31.94
C VAL A 117 6.82 12.94 32.23
N MET A 118 7.59 13.49 31.29
CA MET A 118 9.01 13.76 31.50
C MET A 118 9.24 14.80 32.59
N GLN A 119 8.39 15.83 32.70
CA GLN A 119 8.46 16.80 33.81
C GLN A 119 8.10 16.19 35.16
N LEU A 120 7.08 15.33 35.22
CA LEU A 120 6.74 14.59 36.44
C LEU A 120 7.89 13.65 36.89
N LEU A 121 8.68 13.16 35.95
CA LEU A 121 9.89 12.36 36.22
C LEU A 121 11.11 13.22 36.59
N GLY A 122 10.98 14.55 36.65
CA GLY A 122 12.02 15.48 37.12
C GLY A 122 12.96 15.99 36.03
N TYR A 123 12.67 15.76 34.75
CA TYR A 123 13.50 16.26 33.64
C TYR A 123 13.21 17.73 33.32
N GLY A 124 14.24 18.45 32.89
CA GLY A 124 14.13 19.86 32.50
C GLY A 124 13.24 20.07 31.27
N TRP A 125 12.72 21.28 31.07
CA TRP A 125 11.77 21.63 30.03
C TRP A 125 12.23 21.26 28.59
N LEU A 126 13.50 21.60 28.24
CA LEU A 126 14.03 21.31 26.93
C LEU A 126 14.21 19.81 26.68
N ALA A 127 14.68 19.04 27.69
CA ALA A 127 14.78 17.59 27.62
C ALA A 127 13.40 16.94 27.45
N SER A 128 12.40 17.44 28.19
CA SER A 128 11.01 16.96 28.06
C SER A 128 10.43 17.20 26.67
N LEU A 129 10.66 18.39 26.09
CA LEU A 129 10.22 18.71 24.73
C LEU A 129 10.94 17.87 23.67
N LEU A 130 12.23 17.57 23.87
CA LEU A 130 12.99 16.71 22.96
C LEU A 130 12.38 15.31 22.94
N VAL A 131 12.19 14.68 24.10
CA VAL A 131 11.58 13.34 24.19
C VAL A 131 10.17 13.36 23.60
N ALA A 132 9.35 14.34 23.97
CA ALA A 132 7.99 14.48 23.44
C ALA A 132 7.96 14.62 21.91
N SER A 133 8.92 15.35 21.31
CA SER A 133 9.02 15.47 19.86
C SER A 133 9.34 14.13 19.19
N CYS A 134 10.13 13.28 19.86
CA CYS A 134 10.39 11.92 19.40
C CYS A 134 9.12 11.03 19.46
N LEU A 135 8.32 11.14 20.54
CA LEU A 135 7.04 10.43 20.64
C LEU A 135 6.02 10.89 19.59
N ALA A 136 6.09 12.15 19.17
CA ALA A 136 5.20 12.69 18.15
C ALA A 136 5.45 12.10 16.76
N THR A 137 6.69 11.76 16.44
CA THR A 137 7.05 11.07 15.18
C THR A 137 6.68 9.59 15.24
N HIS A 138 6.66 8.91 14.11
CA HIS A 138 6.50 7.45 14.04
C HIS A 138 6.93 6.91 12.68
N THR A 139 7.26 5.62 12.63
CA THR A 139 7.65 4.90 11.43
C THR A 139 6.61 3.84 11.10
N LEU A 140 6.18 3.75 9.84
CA LEU A 140 5.14 2.83 9.40
C LEU A 140 5.67 1.38 9.25
N VAL A 141 6.18 0.80 10.34
CA VAL A 141 6.75 -0.57 10.35
C VAL A 141 5.70 -1.62 9.97
N ALA A 142 4.43 -1.40 10.32
CA ALA A 142 3.33 -2.31 10.00
C ALA A 142 2.74 -2.11 8.58
N LEU A 143 3.31 -1.22 7.76
CA LEU A 143 2.84 -0.96 6.40
C LEU A 143 2.75 -2.23 5.52
N PRO A 144 3.73 -3.15 5.53
CA PRO A 144 3.63 -4.40 4.77
C PRO A 144 2.45 -5.28 5.17
N VAL A 145 2.00 -5.20 6.42
CA VAL A 145 0.80 -5.92 6.89
C VAL A 145 -0.45 -5.36 6.21
N VAL A 146 -0.57 -4.03 6.13
CA VAL A 146 -1.70 -3.35 5.49
C VAL A 146 -1.75 -3.66 4.00
N SER A 147 -0.62 -3.59 3.30
CA SER A 147 -0.53 -3.92 1.87
C SER A 147 -0.93 -5.38 1.60
N ARG A 148 -0.46 -6.34 2.42
CA ARG A 148 -0.86 -7.76 2.31
C ARG A 148 -2.34 -8.00 2.55
N LEU A 149 -2.99 -7.20 3.42
CA LEU A 149 -4.41 -7.29 3.70
C LEU A 149 -5.29 -6.54 2.67
N GLY A 150 -4.68 -5.85 1.70
CA GLY A 150 -5.39 -5.08 0.67
C GLY A 150 -6.06 -3.81 1.19
N LEU A 151 -5.64 -3.30 2.36
CA LEU A 151 -6.25 -2.14 3.03
C LEU A 151 -5.64 -0.80 2.59
N SER A 152 -4.65 -0.79 1.70
CA SER A 152 -3.90 0.41 1.27
C SER A 152 -4.78 1.50 0.62
N ARG A 153 -5.97 1.14 0.13
CA ARG A 153 -6.92 2.08 -0.50
C ARG A 153 -7.96 2.66 0.45
N LEU A 154 -7.97 2.22 1.70
CA LEU A 154 -8.95 2.72 2.66
C LEU A 154 -8.70 4.18 3.00
N PRO A 155 -9.75 5.02 3.15
CA PRO A 155 -9.62 6.40 3.59
C PRO A 155 -8.85 6.53 4.91
N ALA A 156 -9.07 5.62 5.85
CA ALA A 156 -8.35 5.55 7.11
C ALA A 156 -6.83 5.39 6.93
N PHE A 157 -6.42 4.53 5.99
CA PHE A 157 -5.01 4.33 5.67
C PHE A 157 -4.39 5.57 5.00
N THR A 158 -5.06 6.13 3.99
CA THR A 158 -4.59 7.34 3.29
C THR A 158 -4.48 8.54 4.25
N ALA A 159 -5.45 8.69 5.16
CA ALA A 159 -5.41 9.72 6.21
C ALA A 159 -4.23 9.50 7.17
N THR A 160 -3.94 8.25 7.54
CA THR A 160 -2.79 7.91 8.38
C THR A 160 -1.48 8.26 7.70
N LEU A 161 -1.31 7.91 6.43
CA LEU A 161 -0.11 8.26 5.65
C LEU A 161 0.10 9.78 5.58
N GLY A 162 -0.94 10.53 5.21
CA GLY A 162 -0.88 11.99 5.16
C GLY A 162 -0.58 12.61 6.51
N GLY A 163 -1.22 12.11 7.57
CA GLY A 163 -0.99 12.57 8.94
C GLY A 163 0.42 12.24 9.46
N THR A 164 0.98 11.09 9.08
CA THR A 164 2.37 10.71 9.40
C THR A 164 3.38 11.73 8.88
N ILE A 165 3.20 12.20 7.65
CA ILE A 165 4.10 13.21 7.07
C ILE A 165 4.03 14.50 7.90
N ILE A 166 2.82 14.97 8.22
CA ILE A 166 2.60 16.18 9.01
C ILE A 166 3.26 16.04 10.38
N ALA A 167 3.00 14.95 11.09
CA ALA A 167 3.53 14.71 12.43
C ALA A 167 5.06 14.60 12.43
N ASN A 168 5.65 13.89 11.47
CA ASN A 168 7.10 13.74 11.37
C ASN A 168 7.80 15.07 11.05
N VAL A 169 7.25 15.86 10.11
CA VAL A 169 7.81 17.18 9.80
C VAL A 169 7.73 18.10 11.01
N LEU A 170 6.60 18.16 11.71
CA LEU A 170 6.43 18.98 12.91
C LEU A 170 7.32 18.49 14.08
N GLY A 171 7.42 17.18 14.29
CA GLY A 171 8.26 16.59 15.33
C GLY A 171 9.74 16.91 15.12
N LEU A 172 10.25 16.74 13.89
CA LEU A 172 11.62 17.08 13.53
C LEU A 172 11.89 18.60 13.61
N LEU A 173 10.90 19.43 13.30
CA LEU A 173 10.98 20.87 13.46
C LEU A 173 11.19 21.25 14.94
N ILE A 174 10.37 20.68 15.84
CA ILE A 174 10.52 20.90 17.29
C ILE A 174 11.89 20.40 17.77
N LEU A 175 12.32 19.21 17.34
CA LEU A 175 13.64 18.68 17.66
C LEU A 175 14.75 19.68 17.28
N ALA A 176 14.72 20.19 16.04
CA ALA A 176 15.71 21.16 15.55
C ALA A 176 15.69 22.45 16.39
N VAL A 177 14.50 22.94 16.73
CA VAL A 177 14.32 24.14 17.58
C VAL A 177 14.88 23.91 18.98
N VAL A 178 14.56 22.77 19.61
CA VAL A 178 15.02 22.43 20.97
C VAL A 178 16.55 22.33 21.03
N ILE A 179 17.19 21.66 20.06
CA ILE A 179 18.64 21.55 20.00
C ILE A 179 19.28 22.93 19.82
N ARG A 180 18.75 23.77 18.92
CA ARG A 180 19.22 25.13 18.69
C ARG A 180 19.00 26.05 19.90
N ALA A 181 17.87 25.90 20.58
CA ALA A 181 17.59 26.63 21.83
C ALA A 181 18.60 26.28 22.91
N PHE A 182 18.92 25.01 23.08
CA PHE A 182 19.91 24.53 24.04
C PHE A 182 21.31 25.04 23.72
N GLN A 183 21.69 25.11 22.43
CA GLN A 183 22.99 25.64 21.97
C GLN A 183 23.05 27.19 21.95
N GLY A 184 21.96 27.88 22.31
CA GLY A 184 21.91 29.35 22.32
C GLY A 184 21.94 30.02 20.94
N SER A 185 21.67 29.29 19.84
CA SER A 185 21.84 29.73 18.45
C SER A 185 20.53 29.92 17.68
N LEU A 186 19.40 30.19 18.35
CA LEU A 186 18.13 30.49 17.69
C LEU A 186 18.19 31.85 16.99
N SER A 187 18.23 31.85 15.65
CA SER A 187 18.16 33.05 14.81
C SER A 187 16.88 33.04 13.97
N TRP A 188 16.29 34.21 13.73
CA TRP A 188 15.15 34.33 12.80
C TRP A 188 15.49 33.90 11.38
N LEU A 189 16.76 33.96 11.00
CA LEU A 189 17.26 33.48 9.71
C LEU A 189 17.08 31.97 9.52
N PHE A 190 17.09 31.19 10.61
CA PHE A 190 16.78 29.76 10.58
C PHE A 190 15.38 29.47 10.03
N TRP A 191 14.38 30.24 10.48
CA TRP A 191 13.00 30.07 9.99
C TRP A 191 12.83 30.53 8.54
N LEU A 192 13.52 31.61 8.17
CA LEU A 192 13.50 32.14 6.81
C LEU A 192 14.13 31.17 5.79
N THR A 193 15.04 30.33 6.20
CA THR A 193 15.66 29.33 5.30
C THR A 193 14.91 28.00 5.27
N LEU A 194 14.43 27.52 6.42
CA LEU A 194 13.82 26.19 6.52
C LEU A 194 12.47 26.08 5.79
N ILE A 195 11.54 27.02 6.05
CA ILE A 195 10.19 26.94 5.45
C ILE A 195 10.21 27.11 3.92
N PRO A 196 10.88 28.13 3.35
CA PRO A 196 10.99 28.24 1.90
C PRO A 196 11.71 27.07 1.24
N SER A 197 12.75 26.51 1.87
CA SER A 197 13.46 25.34 1.30
C SER A 197 12.57 24.11 1.26
N LEU A 198 11.73 23.87 2.29
CA LEU A 198 10.76 22.78 2.31
C LEU A 198 9.72 22.92 1.20
N ILE A 199 9.16 24.12 1.04
CA ILE A 199 8.16 24.40 -0.01
C ILE A 199 8.81 24.24 -1.39
N CYS A 200 9.96 24.83 -1.62
CA CYS A 200 10.70 24.73 -2.88
C CYS A 200 11.05 23.28 -3.23
N TYR A 201 11.55 22.52 -2.26
CA TYR A 201 11.87 21.10 -2.42
C TYR A 201 10.63 20.28 -2.79
N THR A 202 9.50 20.47 -2.10
CA THR A 202 8.25 19.74 -2.38
C THR A 202 7.74 20.06 -3.79
N ILE A 203 7.72 21.35 -4.16
CA ILE A 203 7.32 21.78 -5.51
C ILE A 203 8.27 21.19 -6.55
N LEU A 204 9.58 21.31 -6.35
CA LEU A 204 10.59 20.80 -7.27
C LEU A 204 10.46 19.28 -7.46
N THR A 205 10.19 18.52 -6.42
CA THR A 205 9.99 17.07 -6.49
C THR A 205 8.73 16.73 -7.24
N LEU A 206 7.57 17.28 -6.83
CA LEU A 206 6.27 16.93 -7.44
C LEU A 206 6.13 17.43 -8.89
N TRP A 207 6.87 18.44 -9.28
CA TRP A 207 6.85 19.00 -10.64
C TRP A 207 8.02 18.50 -11.50
N GLY A 208 9.22 18.40 -10.94
CA GLY A 208 10.45 18.05 -11.65
C GLY A 208 10.54 16.55 -11.94
N VAL A 209 10.28 15.69 -10.95
CA VAL A 209 10.36 14.23 -11.11
C VAL A 209 9.45 13.71 -12.23
N PRO A 210 8.16 14.10 -12.33
CA PRO A 210 7.32 13.63 -13.43
C PRO A 210 7.80 14.12 -14.81
N ARG A 211 8.40 15.31 -14.91
CA ARG A 211 8.95 15.81 -16.18
C ARG A 211 10.19 15.05 -16.60
N LEU A 212 11.12 14.88 -15.67
CA LEU A 212 12.34 14.09 -15.91
C LEU A 212 12.00 12.65 -16.27
N GLY A 213 11.05 12.04 -15.54
CA GLY A 213 10.59 10.68 -15.81
C GLY A 213 9.93 10.54 -17.18
N ARG A 214 9.04 11.47 -17.58
CA ARG A 214 8.47 11.45 -18.94
C ARG A 214 9.52 11.56 -20.03
N TRP A 215 10.53 12.42 -19.84
CA TRP A 215 11.64 12.52 -20.78
C TRP A 215 12.43 11.22 -20.85
N PHE A 216 12.77 10.62 -19.70
CA PHE A 216 13.55 9.39 -19.62
C PHE A 216 12.80 8.21 -20.23
N PHE A 217 11.54 7.96 -19.84
CA PHE A 217 10.74 6.84 -20.34
C PHE A 217 10.42 6.96 -21.85
N ARG A 218 10.31 8.17 -22.38
CA ARG A 218 10.18 8.37 -23.83
C ARG A 218 11.44 8.03 -24.60
N ARG A 219 12.61 8.25 -24.00
CA ARG A 219 13.90 8.06 -24.66
C ARG A 219 14.45 6.64 -24.49
N PHE A 220 14.28 6.06 -23.32
CA PHE A 220 14.91 4.82 -22.87
C PHE A 220 13.93 3.75 -22.37
N GLY A 221 12.61 3.97 -22.46
CA GLY A 221 11.57 3.09 -21.93
C GLY A 221 11.39 1.73 -22.65
N TRP A 222 12.26 1.43 -23.60
CA TRP A 222 12.37 0.09 -24.22
C TRP A 222 13.31 -0.84 -23.43
N ASN A 223 14.10 -0.29 -22.47
CA ASN A 223 15.05 -1.04 -21.67
C ASN A 223 14.54 -1.14 -20.21
N GLU A 224 14.01 -2.26 -19.84
CA GLU A 224 13.43 -2.53 -18.51
C GLU A 224 14.44 -2.37 -17.37
N SER A 225 15.73 -2.69 -17.59
CA SER A 225 16.79 -2.48 -16.59
C SER A 225 17.08 -1.01 -16.37
N ALA A 226 17.05 -0.21 -17.45
CA ALA A 226 17.25 1.24 -17.35
C ALA A 226 16.07 1.91 -16.63
N GLU A 227 14.83 1.47 -16.88
CA GLU A 227 13.63 1.96 -16.17
C GLU A 227 13.73 1.70 -14.67
N PHE A 228 14.09 0.47 -14.27
CA PHE A 228 14.23 0.10 -12.88
C PHE A 228 15.34 0.91 -12.18
N THR A 229 16.53 1.01 -12.82
CA THR A 229 17.65 1.76 -12.27
C THR A 229 17.33 3.25 -12.15
N PHE A 230 16.61 3.82 -13.13
CA PHE A 230 16.16 5.21 -13.08
C PHE A 230 15.24 5.48 -11.88
N VAL A 231 14.28 4.59 -11.64
CA VAL A 231 13.34 4.73 -10.51
C VAL A 231 14.08 4.68 -9.17
N LEU A 232 15.02 3.73 -9.00
CA LEU A 232 15.85 3.67 -7.80
C LEU A 232 16.75 4.92 -7.66
N ALA A 233 17.31 5.42 -8.76
CA ALA A 233 18.10 6.64 -8.72
C ALA A 233 17.25 7.85 -8.28
N VAL A 234 16.03 7.99 -8.81
CA VAL A 234 15.10 9.05 -8.39
C VAL A 234 14.76 8.94 -6.91
N LEU A 235 14.45 7.73 -6.43
CA LEU A 235 14.22 7.47 -5.01
C LEU A 235 15.39 8.01 -4.16
N LEU A 236 16.62 7.61 -4.48
CA LEU A 236 17.80 7.97 -3.69
C LEU A 236 18.15 9.46 -3.79
N VAL A 237 18.06 10.05 -4.98
CA VAL A 237 18.35 11.48 -5.20
C VAL A 237 17.34 12.35 -4.44
N VAL A 238 16.07 12.04 -4.52
CA VAL A 238 15.04 12.79 -3.81
C VAL A 238 15.18 12.60 -2.31
N SER A 239 15.39 11.36 -1.83
CA SER A 239 15.61 11.09 -0.40
C SER A 239 16.84 11.82 0.15
N TYR A 240 17.93 11.84 -0.59
CA TYR A 240 19.14 12.57 -0.20
C TYR A 240 18.93 14.09 -0.24
N GLY A 241 18.17 14.58 -1.22
CA GLY A 241 17.75 15.99 -1.30
C GLY A 241 16.99 16.45 -0.07
N ALA A 242 16.10 15.60 0.49
CA ALA A 242 15.43 15.89 1.75
C ALA A 242 16.42 16.09 2.90
N LYS A 243 17.43 15.21 3.01
CA LYS A 243 18.49 15.30 4.03
C LYS A 243 19.27 16.62 3.95
N LEU A 244 19.55 17.11 2.74
CA LEU A 244 20.30 18.35 2.54
C LEU A 244 19.57 19.59 3.09
N ILE A 245 18.25 19.57 3.12
CA ILE A 245 17.42 20.67 3.65
C ILE A 245 16.99 20.43 5.10
N GLY A 246 17.55 19.40 5.77
CA GLY A 246 17.27 19.09 7.17
C GLY A 246 15.97 18.32 7.41
N ILE A 247 15.42 17.67 6.37
CA ILE A 247 14.24 16.82 6.46
C ILE A 247 14.67 15.35 6.44
N GLU A 248 13.87 14.50 7.08
CA GLU A 248 14.13 13.07 7.08
C GLU A 248 14.05 12.46 5.67
N PRO A 249 15.05 11.67 5.24
CA PRO A 249 15.08 11.03 3.91
C PRO A 249 13.84 10.20 3.57
N VAL A 250 13.17 9.67 4.60
CA VAL A 250 11.94 8.87 4.50
C VAL A 250 10.80 9.68 3.88
N VAL A 251 10.67 10.97 4.25
CA VAL A 251 9.68 11.90 3.65
C VAL A 251 10.00 12.11 2.16
N GLY A 252 11.29 12.25 1.83
CA GLY A 252 11.74 12.37 0.44
C GLY A 252 11.39 11.13 -0.39
N ALA A 253 11.63 9.94 0.16
CA ALA A 253 11.27 8.67 -0.47
C ALA A 253 9.77 8.58 -0.79
N PHE A 254 8.92 8.94 0.16
CA PHE A 254 7.47 8.96 -0.02
C PHE A 254 7.05 9.97 -1.11
N LEU A 255 7.58 11.20 -1.08
CA LEU A 255 7.32 12.21 -2.10
C LEU A 255 7.79 11.77 -3.50
N ALA A 256 8.93 11.09 -3.60
CA ALA A 256 9.41 10.51 -4.86
C ALA A 256 8.43 9.46 -5.40
N GLY A 257 7.89 8.61 -4.53
CA GLY A 257 6.86 7.62 -4.88
C GLY A 257 5.60 8.29 -5.44
N ILE A 258 5.06 9.27 -4.73
CA ILE A 258 3.89 10.05 -5.21
C ILE A 258 4.20 10.74 -6.54
N ALA A 259 5.37 11.36 -6.68
CA ALA A 259 5.73 12.12 -7.88
C ALA A 259 5.85 11.24 -9.12
N ILE A 260 6.31 9.99 -8.97
CA ILE A 260 6.52 9.08 -10.09
C ILE A 260 5.27 8.22 -10.41
N THR A 261 4.31 8.14 -9.48
CA THR A 261 3.05 7.35 -9.63
C THR A 261 2.34 7.56 -10.98
N PRO A 262 2.21 8.78 -11.53
CA PRO A 262 1.55 8.97 -12.83
C PRO A 262 2.28 8.34 -14.02
N LEU A 263 3.53 7.89 -13.83
CA LEU A 263 4.40 7.35 -14.88
C LEU A 263 4.48 5.82 -14.85
N ILE A 264 4.19 5.21 -13.70
CA ILE A 264 4.31 3.76 -13.49
C ILE A 264 2.90 3.18 -13.33
N PRO A 265 2.37 2.47 -14.34
CA PRO A 265 1.12 1.74 -14.18
C PRO A 265 1.24 0.67 -13.09
N ARG A 266 0.21 0.54 -12.25
CA ARG A 266 0.20 -0.40 -11.11
C ARG A 266 0.44 -1.86 -11.50
N LEU A 267 0.03 -2.26 -12.71
CA LEU A 267 0.22 -3.62 -13.26
C LEU A 267 1.39 -3.71 -14.24
N SER A 268 2.38 -2.85 -14.13
CA SER A 268 3.57 -2.89 -14.99
C SER A 268 4.58 -3.92 -14.48
N SER A 269 5.42 -4.44 -15.39
CA SER A 269 6.56 -5.29 -15.03
C SER A 269 7.51 -4.59 -14.07
N LEU A 270 7.64 -3.28 -14.20
CA LEU A 270 8.46 -2.43 -13.33
C LEU A 270 7.91 -2.41 -11.88
N MET A 271 6.59 -2.24 -11.70
CA MET A 271 5.97 -2.28 -10.37
C MET A 271 6.17 -3.63 -9.70
N ASN A 272 5.92 -4.73 -10.42
CA ASN A 272 6.12 -6.08 -9.89
C ASN A 272 7.58 -6.33 -9.45
N ARG A 273 8.56 -5.79 -10.19
CA ARG A 273 9.98 -5.91 -9.81
C ARG A 273 10.32 -5.10 -8.57
N LEU A 274 9.80 -3.87 -8.47
CA LEU A 274 9.99 -3.04 -7.28
C LEU A 274 9.40 -3.72 -6.05
N GLU A 275 8.18 -4.24 -6.15
CA GLU A 275 7.52 -4.98 -5.08
C GLU A 275 8.28 -6.26 -4.72
N PHE A 276 8.72 -7.03 -5.71
CA PHE A 276 9.46 -8.26 -5.48
C PHE A 276 10.77 -8.00 -4.73
N ILE A 277 11.61 -7.11 -5.23
CA ILE A 277 12.91 -6.80 -4.61
C ILE A 277 12.72 -6.12 -3.25
N GLY A 278 11.75 -5.21 -3.15
CA GLY A 278 11.42 -4.55 -1.90
C GLY A 278 11.00 -5.54 -0.81
N ASN A 279 9.99 -6.36 -1.09
CA ASN A 279 9.42 -7.27 -0.10
C ASN A 279 10.27 -8.50 0.19
N THR A 280 11.10 -8.94 -0.78
CA THR A 280 11.91 -10.16 -0.62
C THR A 280 13.29 -9.88 -0.03
N LEU A 281 13.85 -8.70 -0.27
CA LEU A 281 15.23 -8.40 0.11
C LEU A 281 15.32 -7.20 1.05
N PHE A 282 15.05 -6.00 0.57
CA PHE A 282 15.40 -4.76 1.27
C PHE A 282 14.56 -4.51 2.53
N ILE A 283 13.25 -4.72 2.48
CA ILE A 283 12.36 -4.51 3.63
C ILE A 283 12.67 -5.49 4.77
N PRO A 284 12.90 -6.80 4.51
CA PRO A 284 13.39 -7.72 5.53
C PRO A 284 14.72 -7.31 6.16
N PHE A 285 15.69 -6.82 5.37
CA PHE A 285 16.93 -6.27 5.93
C PHE A 285 16.68 -5.11 6.87
N PHE A 286 15.77 -4.19 6.50
CA PHE A 286 15.37 -3.10 7.39
C PHE A 286 14.81 -3.63 8.72
N LEU A 287 13.90 -4.61 8.67
CA LEU A 287 13.25 -5.14 9.87
C LEU A 287 14.26 -5.87 10.79
N VAL A 288 15.17 -6.67 10.23
CA VAL A 288 16.26 -7.29 10.99
C VAL A 288 17.17 -6.23 11.59
N SER A 289 17.58 -5.21 10.82
CA SER A 289 18.42 -4.11 11.29
C SER A 289 17.76 -3.30 12.42
N VAL A 290 16.44 -3.12 12.39
CA VAL A 290 15.67 -2.51 13.50
C VAL A 290 15.72 -3.42 14.73
N GLY A 291 15.54 -4.73 14.56
CA GLY A 291 15.66 -5.70 15.66
C GLY A 291 17.04 -5.64 16.34
N MET A 292 18.12 -5.51 15.57
CA MET A 292 19.49 -5.43 16.09
C MET A 292 19.79 -4.17 16.93
N LEU A 293 18.94 -3.15 16.87
CA LEU A 293 19.04 -1.96 17.74
C LEU A 293 18.54 -2.19 19.16
N ILE A 294 17.80 -3.25 19.38
CA ILE A 294 17.08 -3.50 20.62
C ILE A 294 17.95 -4.27 21.61
N ASP A 295 18.22 -3.70 22.79
CA ASP A 295 18.85 -4.37 23.94
C ASP A 295 17.77 -4.81 24.95
N PRO A 296 17.37 -6.08 24.99
CA PRO A 296 16.34 -6.53 25.92
C PRO A 296 16.78 -6.52 27.37
N ALA A 297 18.10 -6.52 27.65
CA ALA A 297 18.62 -6.54 29.02
C ALA A 297 18.55 -5.17 29.71
N VAL A 298 18.42 -4.09 28.96
CA VAL A 298 18.34 -2.71 29.50
C VAL A 298 17.19 -2.54 30.50
N VAL A 299 16.06 -3.21 30.25
CA VAL A 299 14.86 -3.15 31.11
C VAL A 299 15.17 -3.57 32.56
N PHE A 300 16.11 -4.49 32.75
CA PHE A 300 16.38 -5.12 34.06
C PHE A 300 17.58 -4.52 34.77
N ARG A 301 18.33 -3.60 34.15
CA ARG A 301 19.59 -3.08 34.69
C ARG A 301 19.40 -1.97 35.74
N ASP A 302 18.37 -1.16 35.61
CA ASP A 302 18.18 0.01 36.48
C ASP A 302 16.69 0.33 36.70
N PRO A 303 16.22 0.46 37.98
CA PRO A 303 14.83 0.80 38.31
C PRO A 303 14.39 2.15 37.76
N GLN A 304 15.29 3.13 37.64
CA GLN A 304 14.97 4.44 37.09
C GLN A 304 14.70 4.34 35.58
N THR A 305 15.50 3.58 34.85
CA THR A 305 15.28 3.26 33.43
C THR A 305 13.92 2.58 33.23
N PHE A 306 13.55 1.64 34.09
CA PHE A 306 12.24 1.00 34.05
C PHE A 306 11.09 1.99 34.25
N LEU A 307 11.22 2.89 35.24
CA LEU A 307 10.18 3.91 35.51
C LEU A 307 10.02 4.87 34.34
N VAL A 308 11.13 5.41 33.79
CA VAL A 308 11.12 6.33 32.67
C VAL A 308 10.58 5.64 31.41
N SER A 309 11.05 4.42 31.11
CA SER A 309 10.58 3.65 29.93
C SER A 309 9.08 3.35 29.98
N THR A 310 8.59 2.95 31.16
CA THR A 310 7.14 2.72 31.35
C THR A 310 6.36 4.01 31.18
N GLY A 311 6.83 5.11 31.77
CA GLY A 311 6.17 6.42 31.68
C GLY A 311 6.04 6.91 30.23
N ILE A 312 7.14 6.93 29.46
CA ILE A 312 7.12 7.40 28.06
C ILE A 312 6.35 6.45 27.15
N THR A 313 6.45 5.12 27.37
CA THR A 313 5.71 4.13 26.57
C THR A 313 4.20 4.26 26.80
N VAL A 314 3.75 4.38 28.05
CA VAL A 314 2.33 4.58 28.36
C VAL A 314 1.82 5.91 27.79
N ALA A 315 2.61 7.00 27.93
CA ALA A 315 2.26 8.29 27.35
C ALA A 315 2.07 8.20 25.84
N GLU A 316 2.97 7.49 25.14
CA GLU A 316 2.87 7.27 23.70
C GLU A 316 1.64 6.44 23.32
N LEU A 317 1.42 5.30 23.97
CA LEU A 317 0.26 4.44 23.71
C LEU A 317 -1.05 5.21 23.86
N LEU A 318 -1.20 5.97 24.95
CA LEU A 318 -2.41 6.75 25.20
C LEU A 318 -2.57 7.90 24.19
N ALA A 319 -1.48 8.60 23.87
CA ALA A 319 -1.50 9.69 22.92
C ALA A 319 -1.86 9.23 21.50
N LYS A 320 -1.24 8.13 21.03
CA LYS A 320 -1.51 7.56 19.69
C LYS A 320 -2.91 6.97 19.60
N LEU A 321 -3.38 6.29 20.66
CA LEU A 321 -4.76 5.79 20.72
C LEU A 321 -5.76 6.94 20.71
N GLY A 322 -5.52 8.00 21.47
CA GLY A 322 -6.36 9.21 21.49
C GLY A 322 -6.41 9.90 20.12
N ALA A 323 -5.28 10.00 19.42
CA ALA A 323 -5.21 10.58 18.08
C ALA A 323 -6.01 9.73 17.05
N ALA A 324 -5.85 8.41 17.10
CA ALA A 324 -6.59 7.49 16.26
C ALA A 324 -8.10 7.55 16.52
N TRP A 325 -8.49 7.58 17.80
CA TRP A 325 -9.89 7.72 18.20
C TRP A 325 -10.49 9.05 17.71
N LEU A 326 -9.76 10.16 17.85
CA LEU A 326 -10.23 11.50 17.44
C LEU A 326 -10.52 11.57 15.93
N VAL A 327 -9.62 11.04 15.08
CA VAL A 327 -9.84 11.08 13.63
C VAL A 327 -10.99 10.17 13.22
N VAL A 328 -11.13 8.99 13.83
CA VAL A 328 -12.23 8.06 13.53
C VAL A 328 -13.56 8.64 13.96
N TRP A 329 -13.62 9.24 15.16
CA TRP A 329 -14.82 9.91 15.65
C TRP A 329 -15.27 11.07 14.75
N THR A 330 -14.34 11.90 14.28
CA THR A 330 -14.65 13.02 13.39
C THR A 330 -14.97 12.62 11.95
N SER A 331 -14.57 11.40 11.55
CA SER A 331 -14.77 10.88 10.19
C SER A 331 -15.94 9.89 10.07
N GLY A 332 -16.48 9.42 11.21
CA GLY A 332 -17.56 8.43 11.24
C GLY A 332 -17.16 7.03 10.79
N TRP A 333 -15.86 6.68 10.89
CA TRP A 333 -15.36 5.34 10.55
C TRP A 333 -15.64 4.34 11.68
N GLY A 334 -15.60 3.03 11.38
CA GLY A 334 -15.82 1.97 12.37
C GLY A 334 -14.73 1.91 13.45
N GLN A 335 -15.03 1.23 14.56
CA GLN A 335 -14.09 1.11 15.69
C GLN A 335 -12.82 0.32 15.32
N GLU A 336 -12.90 -0.59 14.36
CA GLU A 336 -11.77 -1.36 13.84
C GLU A 336 -10.72 -0.44 13.20
N ALA A 337 -11.16 0.64 12.56
CA ALA A 337 -10.26 1.65 11.99
C ALA A 337 -9.43 2.35 13.06
N VAL A 338 -9.95 2.57 14.29
CA VAL A 338 -9.18 3.14 15.41
C VAL A 338 -7.95 2.29 15.68
N MET A 339 -8.13 0.98 15.81
CA MET A 339 -7.05 0.08 16.16
C MET A 339 -6.04 -0.11 15.02
N VAL A 340 -6.49 -0.05 13.76
CA VAL A 340 -5.58 -0.10 12.60
C VAL A 340 -4.74 1.17 12.51
N ILE A 341 -5.36 2.36 12.66
CA ILE A 341 -4.65 3.65 12.66
C ILE A 341 -3.68 3.72 13.85
N PHE A 342 -4.12 3.30 15.04
CA PHE A 342 -3.28 3.21 16.23
C PHE A 342 -2.08 2.31 15.99
N GLY A 343 -2.30 1.07 15.50
CA GLY A 343 -1.23 0.13 15.20
C GLY A 343 -0.22 0.67 14.18
N LEU A 344 -0.69 1.33 13.12
CA LEU A 344 0.17 1.93 12.10
C LEU A 344 1.02 3.10 12.63
N SER A 345 0.48 3.90 13.54
CA SER A 345 1.14 5.09 14.06
C SER A 345 1.97 4.85 15.33
N LEU A 346 2.03 3.62 15.81
CA LEU A 346 2.64 3.30 17.10
C LEU A 346 4.15 3.09 17.01
N ALA A 347 4.66 2.45 15.94
CA ALA A 347 6.04 2.01 15.89
C ALA A 347 7.03 3.18 15.84
N GLN A 348 7.98 3.15 16.75
CA GLN A 348 9.17 3.99 16.74
C GLN A 348 10.38 3.19 16.23
N ALA A 349 11.34 3.85 15.57
CA ALA A 349 12.49 3.16 14.98
C ALA A 349 13.77 4.03 14.99
N ALA A 350 14.61 3.84 13.98
CA ALA A 350 15.92 4.45 13.88
C ALA A 350 15.93 5.99 13.96
N ALA A 351 14.90 6.67 13.45
CA ALA A 351 14.81 8.13 13.50
C ALA A 351 14.70 8.65 14.94
N THR A 352 13.86 8.00 15.76
CA THR A 352 13.70 8.32 17.18
C THR A 352 15.01 8.07 17.94
N LEU A 353 15.68 6.94 17.69
CA LEU A 353 16.96 6.65 18.33
C LEU A 353 18.03 7.67 17.91
N ALA A 354 18.08 8.05 16.64
CA ALA A 354 19.01 9.08 16.16
C ALA A 354 18.77 10.43 16.85
N ALA A 355 17.51 10.86 16.97
CA ALA A 355 17.13 12.10 17.63
C ALA A 355 17.52 12.13 19.11
N ILE A 356 17.26 11.06 19.84
CA ILE A 356 17.66 10.91 21.25
C ILE A 356 19.19 10.87 21.39
N THR A 357 19.88 10.16 20.49
CA THR A 357 21.35 10.10 20.49
C THR A 357 21.98 11.48 20.29
N VAL A 358 21.42 12.31 19.39
CA VAL A 358 21.85 13.71 19.23
C VAL A 358 21.61 14.49 20.52
N GLY A 359 20.44 14.33 21.16
CA GLY A 359 20.16 14.94 22.46
C GLY A 359 21.15 14.55 23.56
N TYR A 360 21.58 13.29 23.57
CA TYR A 360 22.61 12.77 24.48
C TYR A 360 24.00 13.36 24.17
N GLN A 361 24.39 13.41 22.91
CA GLN A 361 25.69 13.99 22.49
C GLN A 361 25.85 15.45 22.86
N VAL A 362 24.77 16.23 22.82
CA VAL A 362 24.79 17.65 23.24
C VAL A 362 24.61 17.83 24.76
N GLY A 363 24.41 16.74 25.51
CA GLY A 363 24.26 16.78 26.98
C GLY A 363 22.86 17.23 27.46
N LEU A 364 21.85 17.16 26.60
CA LEU A 364 20.46 17.55 26.94
C LEU A 364 19.70 16.42 27.65
N VAL A 365 19.99 15.18 27.36
CA VAL A 365 19.43 13.97 28.01
C VAL A 365 20.54 13.04 28.48
N ASP A 366 20.22 12.22 29.47
CA ASP A 366 21.15 11.24 30.07
C ASP A 366 21.01 9.83 29.46
N THR A 367 21.83 8.90 29.92
CA THR A 367 21.81 7.49 29.50
C THR A 367 20.50 6.79 29.87
N VAL A 368 19.85 7.21 30.95
CA VAL A 368 18.55 6.65 31.38
C VAL A 368 17.49 6.90 30.33
N VAL A 369 17.41 8.12 29.78
CA VAL A 369 16.47 8.47 28.71
C VAL A 369 16.78 7.73 27.39
N VAL A 370 18.07 7.58 27.04
CA VAL A 370 18.47 6.79 25.87
C VAL A 370 17.98 5.35 26.00
N ASN A 371 18.28 4.72 27.14
CA ASN A 371 17.90 3.34 27.43
C ASN A 371 16.37 3.18 27.48
N ALA A 372 15.67 4.10 28.14
CA ALA A 372 14.20 4.12 28.19
C ALA A 372 13.57 4.21 26.81
N THR A 373 14.16 5.01 25.91
CA THR A 373 13.70 5.12 24.51
C THR A 373 13.91 3.83 23.74
N ILE A 374 15.02 3.11 23.96
CA ILE A 374 15.28 1.80 23.34
C ILE A 374 14.20 0.80 23.77
N VAL A 375 13.84 0.77 25.05
CA VAL A 375 12.77 -0.11 25.56
C VAL A 375 11.42 0.24 24.92
N MET A 376 11.10 1.52 24.80
CA MET A 376 9.88 1.99 24.14
C MET A 376 9.86 1.56 22.66
N ILE A 377 10.96 1.71 21.93
CA ILE A 377 11.10 1.25 20.54
C ILE A 377 10.83 -0.26 20.45
N MET A 378 11.38 -1.05 21.35
CA MET A 378 11.15 -2.50 21.41
C MET A 378 9.66 -2.82 21.53
N VAL A 379 8.99 -2.23 22.52
CA VAL A 379 7.57 -2.48 22.78
C VAL A 379 6.72 -2.06 21.59
N THR A 380 6.94 -0.86 21.07
CA THR A 380 6.13 -0.28 19.99
C THR A 380 6.33 -0.98 18.65
N CYS A 381 7.56 -1.39 18.30
CA CYS A 381 7.86 -2.14 17.08
C CYS A 381 7.25 -3.55 17.08
N MET A 382 7.13 -4.19 18.25
CA MET A 382 6.48 -5.50 18.35
C MET A 382 4.95 -5.39 18.38
N LEU A 383 4.43 -4.41 19.11
CA LEU A 383 2.99 -4.21 19.27
C LEU A 383 2.32 -3.72 17.98
N SER A 384 2.97 -2.82 17.24
CA SER A 384 2.44 -2.21 16.02
C SER A 384 2.00 -3.22 14.95
N PRO A 385 2.85 -4.16 14.48
CA PRO A 385 2.42 -5.15 13.48
C PRO A 385 1.36 -6.12 14.01
N TRP A 386 1.43 -6.47 15.29
CA TRP A 386 0.46 -7.37 15.92
C TRP A 386 -0.94 -6.73 15.96
N VAL A 387 -1.06 -5.51 16.47
CA VAL A 387 -2.33 -4.77 16.53
C VAL A 387 -2.89 -4.57 15.12
N THR A 388 -2.05 -4.10 14.19
CA THR A 388 -2.44 -3.85 12.80
C THR A 388 -2.93 -5.13 12.11
N ALA A 389 -2.26 -6.27 12.31
CA ALA A 389 -2.67 -7.53 11.71
C ALA A 389 -3.97 -8.07 12.30
N HIS A 390 -4.13 -8.00 13.63
CA HIS A 390 -5.31 -8.52 14.29
C HIS A 390 -6.58 -7.75 13.89
N TRP A 391 -6.53 -6.43 13.98
CA TRP A 391 -7.68 -5.57 13.67
C TRP A 391 -7.83 -5.32 12.17
N GLY A 392 -6.75 -5.32 11.42
CA GLY A 392 -6.79 -5.22 9.97
C GLY A 392 -7.50 -6.40 9.30
N LYS A 393 -7.35 -7.62 9.82
CA LYS A 393 -8.14 -8.78 9.36
C LYS A 393 -9.64 -8.58 9.59
N LYS A 394 -10.04 -8.03 10.76
CA LYS A 394 -11.44 -7.72 11.05
C LYS A 394 -11.97 -6.64 10.11
N LEU A 395 -11.22 -5.55 9.94
CA LEU A 395 -11.57 -4.45 9.04
C LEU A 395 -11.70 -4.91 7.58
N ALA A 396 -10.87 -5.87 7.13
CA ALA A 396 -10.95 -6.45 5.81
C ALA A 396 -12.19 -7.35 5.60
N GLN A 397 -12.75 -7.90 6.68
CA GLN A 397 -13.94 -8.76 6.66
C GLN A 397 -15.25 -7.99 6.82
N GLU A 398 -15.21 -6.75 7.31
CA GLU A 398 -16.41 -5.92 7.33
C GLU A 398 -16.89 -5.70 5.90
N PRO A 399 -18.18 -5.94 5.60
CA PRO A 399 -18.76 -5.49 4.34
C PRO A 399 -18.62 -3.97 4.35
N GLN A 400 -17.61 -3.48 3.63
CA GLN A 400 -17.36 -2.04 3.55
C GLN A 400 -18.60 -1.41 2.92
N LEU A 401 -19.40 -0.78 3.73
CA LEU A 401 -20.25 0.32 3.36
C LEU A 401 -19.30 1.43 2.89
N ASN A 402 -18.80 1.29 1.67
CA ASN A 402 -18.11 2.35 0.95
C ASN A 402 -19.15 3.40 0.55
N PRO A 403 -19.30 4.52 1.27
CA PRO A 403 -20.17 5.59 0.81
C PRO A 403 -19.52 6.42 -0.31
N THR A 404 -18.33 6.03 -0.80
CA THR A 404 -17.62 6.78 -1.85
C THR A 404 -16.88 5.93 -2.89
N THR A 405 -17.09 4.64 -2.98
CA THR A 405 -17.23 4.12 -4.31
C THR A 405 -18.60 4.65 -4.74
N ALA A 406 -18.60 5.78 -5.44
CA ALA A 406 -19.60 5.97 -6.47
C ALA A 406 -19.88 4.57 -6.98
N GLN A 407 -21.11 4.08 -6.77
CA GLN A 407 -21.62 2.87 -7.40
C GLN A 407 -20.95 2.88 -8.74
N THR A 408 -19.95 2.03 -8.95
CA THR A 408 -19.37 1.84 -10.26
C THR A 408 -20.57 1.32 -11.01
N ARG A 409 -21.29 2.25 -11.64
CA ARG A 409 -22.50 1.93 -12.38
C ARG A 409 -22.00 1.00 -13.44
N TRP A 410 -22.24 -0.28 -13.26
CA TRP A 410 -21.89 -1.30 -14.22
C TRP A 410 -22.42 -0.80 -15.56
N GLY A 411 -21.55 -0.52 -16.50
CA GLY A 411 -21.96 0.09 -17.75
C GLY A 411 -21.58 1.55 -17.92
N SER A 412 -20.95 2.22 -16.93
CA SER A 412 -20.48 3.61 -17.14
C SER A 412 -19.32 3.68 -18.15
N ARG A 413 -18.43 2.69 -18.16
CA ARG A 413 -17.33 2.54 -19.13
C ARG A 413 -17.12 1.05 -19.42
N VAL A 414 -17.65 0.57 -20.54
CA VAL A 414 -17.68 -0.86 -20.87
C VAL A 414 -16.57 -1.19 -21.88
N LEU A 415 -15.59 -1.97 -21.45
CA LEU A 415 -14.50 -2.45 -22.30
C LEU A 415 -14.91 -3.75 -22.99
N VAL A 416 -14.79 -3.76 -24.31
CA VAL A 416 -15.14 -4.92 -25.15
C VAL A 416 -13.94 -5.29 -26.03
N PRO A 417 -13.18 -6.34 -25.69
CA PRO A 417 -12.17 -6.87 -26.59
C PRO A 417 -12.81 -7.48 -27.82
N VAL A 418 -12.51 -6.92 -28.99
CA VAL A 418 -13.00 -7.35 -30.31
C VAL A 418 -11.86 -7.97 -31.09
N ALA A 419 -12.02 -9.25 -31.47
CA ALA A 419 -11.00 -10.00 -32.19
C ALA A 419 -11.54 -10.84 -33.36
N ASN A 420 -12.86 -11.11 -33.37
CA ASN A 420 -13.49 -11.95 -34.40
C ASN A 420 -14.76 -11.26 -34.93
N PRO A 421 -14.80 -10.92 -36.23
CA PRO A 421 -15.94 -10.25 -36.86
C PRO A 421 -17.29 -10.97 -36.66
N GLN A 422 -17.28 -12.32 -36.57
CA GLN A 422 -18.50 -13.13 -36.46
C GLN A 422 -19.18 -13.01 -35.08
N THR A 423 -18.40 -12.80 -34.01
CA THR A 423 -18.91 -12.68 -32.62
C THR A 423 -19.02 -11.23 -32.15
N GLU A 424 -18.38 -10.32 -32.85
CA GLU A 424 -18.27 -8.92 -32.51
C GLU A 424 -19.63 -8.25 -32.36
N LYS A 425 -20.53 -8.45 -33.33
CA LYS A 425 -21.84 -7.82 -33.34
C LYS A 425 -22.69 -8.16 -32.10
N ASN A 426 -22.74 -9.42 -31.72
CA ASN A 426 -23.50 -9.85 -30.54
C ASN A 426 -22.88 -9.34 -29.22
N LEU A 427 -21.54 -9.30 -29.13
CA LEU A 427 -20.83 -8.74 -27.97
C LEU A 427 -21.08 -7.23 -27.84
N LEU A 428 -20.98 -6.50 -28.95
CA LEU A 428 -21.25 -5.07 -28.98
C LEU A 428 -22.70 -4.77 -28.64
N THR A 429 -23.67 -5.54 -29.15
CA THR A 429 -25.08 -5.39 -28.82
C THR A 429 -25.31 -5.53 -27.31
N LEU A 430 -24.73 -6.53 -26.65
CA LEU A 430 -24.79 -6.70 -25.20
C LEU A 430 -24.17 -5.51 -24.46
N ALA A 431 -23.00 -5.09 -24.90
CA ALA A 431 -22.28 -3.98 -24.28
C ALA A 431 -23.03 -2.65 -24.43
N ILE A 432 -23.63 -2.42 -25.58
CA ILE A 432 -24.48 -1.24 -25.87
C ILE A 432 -25.70 -1.24 -24.94
N LEU A 433 -26.41 -2.38 -24.77
CA LEU A 433 -27.55 -2.48 -23.86
C LEU A 433 -27.16 -2.11 -22.43
N LEU A 434 -26.05 -2.64 -21.92
CA LEU A 434 -25.60 -2.36 -20.57
C LEU A 434 -25.07 -0.93 -20.40
N ALA A 435 -24.35 -0.41 -21.38
CA ALA A 435 -23.84 0.95 -21.35
C ALA A 435 -24.96 1.99 -21.48
N LYS A 436 -25.96 1.73 -22.32
CA LYS A 436 -27.11 2.62 -22.55
C LYS A 436 -27.94 2.85 -21.29
N HIS A 437 -28.16 1.80 -20.51
CA HIS A 437 -28.90 1.89 -19.25
C HIS A 437 -28.27 2.88 -18.26
N HIS A 438 -26.95 3.01 -18.29
CA HIS A 438 -26.18 3.89 -17.40
C HIS A 438 -25.64 5.16 -18.06
N GLN A 439 -26.08 5.48 -19.28
CA GLN A 439 -25.55 6.60 -20.09
C GLN A 439 -24.01 6.58 -20.18
N GLY A 440 -23.46 5.39 -20.33
CA GLY A 440 -22.02 5.14 -20.29
C GLY A 440 -21.34 5.29 -21.64
N THR A 441 -20.04 4.97 -21.68
CA THR A 441 -19.19 5.00 -22.88
C THR A 441 -18.75 3.58 -23.24
N LEU A 442 -18.83 3.24 -24.52
CA LEU A 442 -18.32 1.98 -25.04
C LEU A 442 -16.83 2.10 -25.39
N LEU A 443 -16.02 1.12 -24.99
CA LEU A 443 -14.58 1.05 -25.23
C LEU A 443 -14.22 -0.21 -26.02
N PRO A 444 -14.45 -0.26 -27.34
CA PRO A 444 -13.99 -1.37 -28.17
C PRO A 444 -12.45 -1.41 -28.18
N LEU A 445 -11.88 -2.59 -27.89
CA LEU A 445 -10.44 -2.78 -27.81
C LEU A 445 -10.00 -3.90 -28.76
N ASN A 446 -9.02 -3.61 -29.61
CA ASN A 446 -8.31 -4.66 -30.34
C ASN A 446 -6.82 -4.63 -30.02
N ILE A 447 -6.24 -5.81 -29.73
CA ILE A 447 -4.83 -5.95 -29.33
C ILE A 447 -4.11 -6.77 -30.38
N LEU A 448 -3.03 -6.20 -30.90
CA LEU A 448 -2.04 -6.90 -31.71
C LEU A 448 -0.92 -7.43 -30.81
N ILE A 449 -0.60 -8.70 -30.96
CA ILE A 449 0.49 -9.33 -30.21
C ILE A 449 1.78 -9.11 -30.99
N ASP A 450 2.79 -8.54 -30.32
CA ASP A 450 4.14 -8.40 -30.86
C ASP A 450 5.11 -9.23 -29.99
N HIS A 451 5.75 -10.20 -30.62
CA HIS A 451 6.77 -11.04 -29.99
C HIS A 451 8.20 -10.51 -30.24
N GLY A 452 8.35 -9.25 -30.65
CA GLY A 452 9.65 -8.63 -30.93
C GLY A 452 10.09 -8.63 -32.39
N GLU A 453 9.28 -9.18 -33.30
CA GLU A 453 9.53 -9.21 -34.74
C GLU A 453 8.86 -8.04 -35.51
N GLY A 454 8.12 -7.20 -34.79
CA GLY A 454 7.31 -6.12 -35.38
C GLY A 454 5.93 -6.59 -35.84
N VAL A 455 4.98 -5.68 -35.86
CA VAL A 455 3.59 -5.98 -36.24
C VAL A 455 3.41 -5.86 -37.76
N ASP A 456 2.89 -6.92 -38.36
CA ASP A 456 2.57 -6.95 -39.80
C ASP A 456 1.57 -5.84 -40.19
N SER A 457 1.81 -5.26 -41.39
CA SER A 457 0.93 -4.24 -41.97
C SER A 457 -0.50 -4.72 -42.19
N ARG A 458 -0.67 -6.01 -42.54
CA ARG A 458 -1.98 -6.64 -42.69
C ARG A 458 -2.75 -6.72 -41.36
N ALA A 459 -2.04 -7.10 -40.29
CA ALA A 459 -2.63 -7.14 -38.95
C ALA A 459 -3.11 -5.76 -38.49
N ARG A 460 -2.36 -4.70 -38.76
CA ARG A 460 -2.77 -3.31 -38.49
C ARG A 460 -3.99 -2.88 -39.29
N GLN A 461 -4.06 -3.27 -40.56
CA GLN A 461 -5.20 -2.98 -41.42
C GLN A 461 -6.47 -3.69 -40.92
N GLN A 462 -6.33 -4.96 -40.51
CA GLN A 462 -7.43 -5.74 -39.92
C GLN A 462 -7.90 -5.15 -38.59
N GLN A 463 -6.99 -4.72 -37.73
CA GLN A 463 -7.32 -4.01 -36.49
C GLN A 463 -8.16 -2.77 -36.78
N LYS A 464 -7.74 -1.95 -37.74
CA LYS A 464 -8.46 -0.74 -38.13
C LYS A 464 -9.87 -1.05 -38.61
N LEU A 465 -10.05 -2.08 -39.43
CA LEU A 465 -11.36 -2.51 -39.94
C LEU A 465 -12.30 -2.94 -38.79
N LEU A 466 -11.81 -3.78 -37.86
CA LEU A 466 -12.59 -4.21 -36.69
C LEU A 466 -13.00 -3.01 -35.81
N LEU A 467 -12.08 -2.13 -35.50
CA LEU A 467 -12.38 -0.96 -34.67
C LEU A 467 -13.34 0.02 -35.34
N THR A 468 -13.23 0.23 -36.67
CA THR A 468 -14.18 1.07 -37.43
C THR A 468 -15.56 0.43 -37.48
N ALA A 469 -15.68 -0.90 -37.62
CA ALA A 469 -16.96 -1.58 -37.55
C ALA A 469 -17.62 -1.43 -36.17
N ALA A 470 -16.84 -1.60 -35.08
CA ALA A 470 -17.33 -1.40 -33.71
C ALA A 470 -17.78 0.05 -33.46
N GLU A 471 -17.05 1.02 -33.97
CA GLU A 471 -17.40 2.45 -33.87
C GLU A 471 -18.71 2.75 -34.60
N THR A 472 -18.85 2.21 -35.79
CA THR A 472 -20.07 2.40 -36.61
C THR A 472 -21.31 1.82 -35.93
N GLU A 473 -21.20 0.62 -35.34
CA GLU A 473 -22.30 -0.05 -34.60
C GLU A 473 -22.69 0.77 -33.35
N ALA A 474 -21.71 1.29 -32.61
CA ALA A 474 -21.96 2.12 -31.42
C ALA A 474 -22.60 3.47 -31.79
N LEU A 475 -22.14 4.13 -32.83
CA LEU A 475 -22.72 5.40 -33.34
C LEU A 475 -24.13 5.18 -33.88
N ALA A 476 -24.41 4.06 -34.54
CA ALA A 476 -25.76 3.72 -35.00
C ALA A 476 -26.74 3.54 -33.81
N ALA A 477 -26.24 3.13 -32.64
CA ALA A 477 -26.99 3.05 -31.41
C ALA A 477 -27.04 4.37 -30.60
N ALA A 478 -26.51 5.47 -31.15
CA ALA A 478 -26.35 6.78 -30.49
C ALA A 478 -25.58 6.73 -29.17
N MET A 479 -24.55 5.86 -29.09
CA MET A 479 -23.73 5.66 -27.91
C MET A 479 -22.39 6.40 -28.02
N PRO A 480 -21.92 7.05 -26.93
CA PRO A 480 -20.54 7.52 -26.84
C PRO A 480 -19.57 6.35 -26.97
N VAL A 481 -18.60 6.45 -27.90
CA VAL A 481 -17.64 5.39 -28.16
C VAL A 481 -16.22 5.94 -28.25
N GLN A 482 -15.27 5.19 -27.69
CA GLN A 482 -13.85 5.46 -27.81
C GLN A 482 -13.14 4.17 -28.22
N VAL A 483 -12.77 4.06 -29.48
CA VAL A 483 -12.07 2.88 -30.02
C VAL A 483 -10.60 2.88 -29.62
N ILE A 484 -10.06 1.71 -29.24
CA ILE A 484 -8.71 1.57 -28.72
C ILE A 484 -7.98 0.46 -29.47
N GLY A 485 -6.96 0.81 -30.23
CA GLY A 485 -6.00 -0.11 -30.84
C GLY A 485 -4.74 -0.17 -30.00
N ARG A 486 -4.28 -1.36 -29.63
CA ARG A 486 -3.08 -1.54 -28.78
C ARG A 486 -2.16 -2.65 -29.33
N ILE A 487 -0.88 -2.50 -29.05
CA ILE A 487 0.14 -3.52 -29.26
C ILE A 487 0.59 -3.98 -27.87
N SER A 488 0.69 -5.29 -27.64
CA SER A 488 1.10 -5.86 -26.34
C SER A 488 1.79 -7.21 -26.56
N ASP A 489 2.59 -7.63 -25.59
CA ASP A 489 3.22 -8.96 -25.53
C ASP A 489 2.23 -10.09 -25.20
N SER A 490 1.08 -9.76 -24.62
CA SER A 490 0.05 -10.71 -24.21
C SER A 490 -1.35 -10.09 -24.25
N LEU A 491 -2.36 -10.88 -24.66
CA LEU A 491 -3.75 -10.43 -24.71
C LEU A 491 -4.28 -10.06 -23.32
N SER A 492 -4.01 -10.90 -22.30
CA SER A 492 -4.48 -10.67 -20.94
C SER A 492 -3.92 -9.37 -20.35
N LYS A 493 -2.60 -9.17 -20.48
CA LYS A 493 -1.95 -7.93 -20.02
C LYS A 493 -2.48 -6.70 -20.77
N GLY A 494 -2.64 -6.82 -22.09
CA GLY A 494 -3.16 -5.73 -22.91
C GLY A 494 -4.58 -5.32 -22.52
N ILE A 495 -5.48 -6.28 -22.28
CA ILE A 495 -6.86 -6.03 -21.84
C ILE A 495 -6.86 -5.36 -20.46
N LEU A 496 -6.17 -5.94 -19.48
CA LEU A 496 -6.14 -5.42 -18.12
C LEU A 496 -5.56 -4.01 -18.06
N ARG A 497 -4.42 -3.80 -18.71
CA ARG A 497 -3.79 -2.48 -18.76
C ARG A 497 -4.72 -1.43 -19.38
N THR A 498 -5.42 -1.78 -20.46
CA THR A 498 -6.38 -0.86 -21.08
C THR A 498 -7.58 -0.60 -20.18
N ALA A 499 -8.10 -1.65 -19.53
CA ALA A 499 -9.22 -1.53 -18.61
C ALA A 499 -8.90 -0.57 -17.45
N TRP A 500 -7.66 -0.62 -16.93
CA TRP A 500 -7.18 0.31 -15.91
C TRP A 500 -6.96 1.73 -16.43
N GLU A 501 -6.25 1.89 -17.53
CA GLU A 501 -5.97 3.20 -18.11
C GLU A 501 -7.26 3.96 -18.48
N GLN A 502 -8.27 3.21 -18.91
CA GLN A 502 -9.56 3.76 -19.30
C GLN A 502 -10.60 3.74 -18.17
N GLN A 503 -10.21 3.34 -16.96
CA GLN A 503 -11.13 3.24 -15.82
C GLN A 503 -12.42 2.46 -16.16
N ALA A 504 -12.27 1.32 -16.85
CA ALA A 504 -13.39 0.49 -17.24
C ALA A 504 -14.15 0.00 -15.99
N SER A 505 -15.48 0.14 -16.03
CA SER A 505 -16.39 -0.32 -14.97
C SER A 505 -16.80 -1.78 -15.15
N LEU A 506 -16.65 -2.31 -16.38
CA LEU A 506 -17.01 -3.67 -16.76
C LEU A 506 -16.19 -4.10 -17.98
N ILE A 507 -15.72 -5.34 -17.98
CA ILE A 507 -15.12 -5.99 -19.15
C ILE A 507 -16.09 -7.06 -19.66
N ILE A 508 -16.44 -7.04 -20.94
CA ILE A 508 -17.30 -8.05 -21.57
C ILE A 508 -16.47 -8.90 -22.52
N LEU A 509 -16.41 -10.20 -22.27
CA LEU A 509 -15.64 -11.15 -23.05
C LEU A 509 -16.53 -12.20 -23.72
N GLY A 510 -16.22 -12.54 -24.97
CA GLY A 510 -16.79 -13.69 -25.64
C GLY A 510 -16.04 -14.98 -25.27
N TRP A 511 -16.80 -16.04 -25.02
CA TRP A 511 -16.26 -17.39 -24.77
C TRP A 511 -16.63 -18.35 -25.89
N LYS A 512 -15.62 -19.08 -26.41
CA LYS A 512 -15.83 -20.05 -27.49
C LYS A 512 -16.35 -21.42 -27.04
N GLY A 513 -16.47 -21.67 -25.74
CA GLY A 513 -16.78 -22.98 -25.18
C GLY A 513 -15.54 -23.68 -24.60
N TYR A 514 -15.49 -25.01 -24.70
CA TYR A 514 -14.41 -25.80 -24.11
C TYR A 514 -13.03 -25.38 -24.59
N SER A 515 -12.10 -25.22 -23.63
CA SER A 515 -10.70 -24.88 -23.91
C SER A 515 -9.97 -26.06 -24.58
N SER A 516 -8.99 -25.76 -25.43
CA SER A 516 -8.08 -26.77 -25.94
C SER A 516 -7.17 -27.30 -24.82
N TYR A 517 -6.64 -28.53 -24.97
CA TYR A 517 -5.69 -29.15 -24.04
C TYR A 517 -4.49 -28.22 -23.70
N ARG A 518 -4.11 -27.39 -24.65
CA ARG A 518 -3.01 -26.42 -24.54
C ARG A 518 -3.37 -25.23 -23.63
N GLU A 519 -4.63 -24.78 -23.62
CA GLU A 519 -5.12 -23.72 -22.74
C GLU A 519 -5.23 -24.20 -21.29
N ASN A 520 -5.54 -25.47 -21.07
CA ASN A 520 -5.60 -26.07 -19.72
C ASN A 520 -4.22 -26.19 -19.07
N LEU A 521 -3.13 -26.34 -19.87
CA LEU A 521 -1.76 -26.45 -19.36
C LEU A 521 -1.12 -25.08 -19.02
N PHE A 522 -1.52 -24.00 -19.72
CA PHE A 522 -0.87 -22.67 -19.58
C PHE A 522 -1.79 -21.59 -18.98
N GLY A 523 -2.97 -21.93 -18.54
CA GLY A 523 -3.99 -21.01 -18.05
C GLY A 523 -4.74 -20.31 -19.18
N SER A 524 -6.08 -20.24 -19.10
CA SER A 524 -6.88 -19.52 -20.10
C SER A 524 -6.76 -18.00 -19.92
N LEU A 525 -6.97 -17.24 -21.00
CA LEU A 525 -7.12 -15.78 -20.95
C LEU A 525 -8.11 -15.37 -19.85
N ILE A 526 -9.21 -16.10 -19.76
CA ILE A 526 -10.29 -15.90 -18.80
C ILE A 526 -9.78 -16.08 -17.37
N ASP A 527 -9.02 -17.15 -17.09
CA ASP A 527 -8.46 -17.39 -15.74
C ASP A 527 -7.51 -16.28 -15.30
N SER A 528 -6.70 -15.76 -16.24
CA SER A 528 -5.79 -14.66 -15.99
C SER A 528 -6.54 -13.37 -15.64
N LEU A 529 -7.70 -13.12 -16.28
CA LEU A 529 -8.52 -11.94 -16.03
C LEU A 529 -9.33 -12.05 -14.73
N ILE A 530 -9.86 -13.24 -14.42
CA ILE A 530 -10.65 -13.48 -13.20
C ILE A 530 -9.78 -13.42 -11.93
N ARG A 531 -8.54 -13.88 -11.98
CA ARG A 531 -7.61 -13.83 -10.84
C ARG A 531 -7.34 -12.42 -10.34
N GLN A 532 -7.53 -11.42 -11.18
CA GLN A 532 -7.33 -10.01 -10.83
C GLN A 532 -8.65 -9.33 -10.43
N LYS A 533 -9.16 -9.62 -9.29
CA LYS A 533 -10.44 -9.29 -8.66
C LYS A 533 -10.91 -7.81 -8.67
N GLU A 534 -10.33 -6.92 -9.48
CA GLU A 534 -10.53 -5.48 -9.35
C GLU A 534 -11.58 -4.88 -10.32
N ILE A 535 -11.77 -5.47 -11.50
CA ILE A 535 -12.78 -5.03 -12.47
C ILE A 535 -13.72 -6.20 -12.74
N PRO A 536 -15.04 -6.01 -12.65
CA PRO A 536 -16.02 -7.03 -12.98
C PRO A 536 -15.84 -7.51 -14.43
N VAL A 537 -15.85 -8.84 -14.62
CA VAL A 537 -15.72 -9.47 -15.93
C VAL A 537 -16.99 -10.25 -16.25
N LEU A 538 -17.69 -9.87 -17.31
CA LEU A 538 -18.85 -10.59 -17.84
C LEU A 538 -18.39 -11.50 -18.97
N ILE A 539 -18.44 -12.79 -18.73
CA ILE A 539 -18.09 -13.81 -19.73
C ILE A 539 -19.36 -14.27 -20.42
N THR A 540 -19.39 -14.18 -21.75
CA THR A 540 -20.60 -14.44 -22.53
C THR A 540 -20.37 -15.49 -23.61
N ARG A 541 -21.35 -16.36 -23.80
CA ARG A 541 -21.43 -17.26 -24.93
C ARG A 541 -22.74 -17.01 -25.68
N LEU A 542 -22.66 -16.21 -26.72
CA LEU A 542 -23.82 -15.79 -27.52
C LEU A 542 -23.91 -16.67 -28.78
N VAL A 543 -24.83 -17.62 -28.77
CA VAL A 543 -25.07 -18.54 -29.89
C VAL A 543 -26.11 -17.95 -30.86
N GLU A 544 -27.09 -17.25 -30.32
CA GLU A 544 -28.17 -16.58 -31.07
C GLU A 544 -28.15 -15.07 -30.84
N PRO A 545 -28.76 -14.28 -31.72
CA PRO A 545 -28.90 -12.84 -31.51
C PRO A 545 -29.66 -12.53 -30.23
N LEU A 546 -29.16 -11.62 -29.40
CA LEU A 546 -29.76 -11.21 -28.12
C LEU A 546 -31.21 -10.73 -28.24
N VAL A 547 -31.54 -10.09 -29.37
CA VAL A 547 -32.87 -9.53 -29.63
C VAL A 547 -33.96 -10.58 -29.67
N SER A 548 -33.63 -11.86 -29.90
CA SER A 548 -34.58 -12.98 -29.90
C SER A 548 -34.91 -13.51 -28.51
N THR A 549 -34.28 -13.01 -27.44
CA THR A 549 -34.43 -13.49 -26.08
C THR A 549 -35.78 -13.13 -25.48
N LYS A 550 -36.56 -14.12 -25.10
CA LYS A 550 -37.90 -13.96 -24.45
C LYS A 550 -37.87 -14.20 -22.94
N ARG A 551 -36.85 -14.86 -22.44
CA ARG A 551 -36.72 -15.22 -21.01
C ARG A 551 -35.29 -15.03 -20.57
N VAL A 552 -35.09 -14.35 -19.46
CA VAL A 552 -33.81 -14.24 -18.75
C VAL A 552 -33.93 -15.08 -17.48
N VAL A 553 -33.05 -16.05 -17.33
CA VAL A 553 -33.04 -16.94 -16.16
C VAL A 553 -31.76 -16.68 -15.37
N VAL A 554 -31.91 -16.34 -14.09
CA VAL A 554 -30.79 -16.18 -13.16
C VAL A 554 -30.77 -17.40 -12.24
N GLY A 555 -29.74 -18.23 -12.36
CA GLY A 555 -29.50 -19.37 -11.49
C GLY A 555 -28.50 -18.99 -10.39
N LEU A 556 -28.84 -19.26 -9.14
CA LEU A 556 -28.01 -18.97 -7.97
C LEU A 556 -28.04 -20.16 -7.01
N LEU A 557 -26.94 -20.35 -6.28
CA LEU A 557 -26.91 -21.27 -5.16
C LEU A 557 -27.50 -20.58 -3.92
N ASP A 558 -28.18 -21.31 -3.05
CA ASP A 558 -28.88 -20.78 -1.87
C ASP A 558 -27.94 -20.03 -0.92
N TRP A 559 -26.68 -20.44 -0.80
CA TRP A 559 -25.67 -19.76 -0.01
C TRP A 559 -25.13 -18.47 -0.66
N GLU A 560 -25.22 -18.32 -1.98
CA GLU A 560 -24.77 -17.12 -2.70
C GLU A 560 -25.66 -15.90 -2.40
N VAL A 561 -26.92 -16.12 -2.01
CA VAL A 561 -27.88 -15.06 -1.65
C VAL A 561 -27.37 -14.19 -0.49
N ARG A 562 -26.49 -14.71 0.34
CA ARG A 562 -25.88 -13.99 1.48
C ARG A 562 -24.73 -13.06 1.11
N PHE A 563 -24.23 -13.13 -0.12
CA PHE A 563 -23.08 -12.32 -0.55
C PHE A 563 -23.51 -11.06 -1.32
N PRO A 564 -22.74 -9.97 -1.25
CA PRO A 564 -23.02 -8.72 -1.99
C PRO A 564 -23.14 -8.92 -3.51
N VAL A 565 -22.48 -9.95 -4.04
CA VAL A 565 -22.52 -10.33 -5.47
C VAL A 565 -23.94 -10.68 -5.92
N TYR A 566 -24.78 -11.20 -5.03
CA TYR A 566 -26.20 -11.50 -5.32
C TYR A 566 -26.94 -10.27 -5.86
N GLN A 567 -26.85 -9.14 -5.16
CA GLN A 567 -27.51 -7.90 -5.59
C GLN A 567 -27.03 -7.42 -6.95
N GLN A 568 -25.76 -7.62 -7.24
CA GLN A 568 -25.15 -7.25 -8.52
C GLN A 568 -25.66 -8.13 -9.66
N VAL A 569 -25.71 -9.44 -9.47
CA VAL A 569 -26.23 -10.40 -10.45
C VAL A 569 -27.73 -10.16 -10.71
N MET A 570 -28.50 -9.92 -9.66
CA MET A 570 -29.92 -9.57 -9.79
C MET A 570 -30.15 -8.26 -10.53
N THR A 571 -29.34 -7.25 -10.25
CA THR A 571 -29.41 -5.96 -10.95
C THR A 571 -29.10 -6.16 -12.44
N LEU A 572 -28.06 -6.91 -12.78
CA LEU A 572 -27.73 -7.26 -14.17
C LEU A 572 -28.87 -8.01 -14.86
N GLY A 573 -29.45 -9.00 -14.19
CA GLY A 573 -30.61 -9.76 -14.69
C GLY A 573 -31.83 -8.88 -14.94
N LYS A 574 -32.13 -7.96 -14.02
CA LYS A 574 -33.23 -6.98 -14.17
C LYS A 574 -32.98 -6.04 -15.37
N ILE A 575 -31.76 -5.50 -15.51
CA ILE A 575 -31.41 -4.62 -16.65
C ILE A 575 -31.58 -5.37 -17.98
N LEU A 576 -31.04 -6.59 -18.07
CA LEU A 576 -31.17 -7.39 -19.29
C LEU A 576 -32.63 -7.72 -19.62
N ALA A 577 -33.42 -8.09 -18.62
CA ALA A 577 -34.84 -8.39 -18.81
C ALA A 577 -35.64 -7.16 -19.28
N GLN A 578 -35.38 -5.99 -18.70
CA GLN A 578 -36.03 -4.74 -19.08
C GLN A 578 -35.65 -4.30 -20.50
N GLU A 579 -34.37 -4.28 -20.84
CA GLU A 579 -33.88 -3.84 -22.15
C GLU A 579 -34.28 -4.80 -23.28
N LEU A 580 -34.32 -6.12 -23.00
CA LEU A 580 -34.73 -7.15 -23.96
C LEU A 580 -36.26 -7.39 -23.98
N LYS A 581 -37.03 -6.71 -23.10
CA LYS A 581 -38.46 -6.94 -22.90
C LYS A 581 -38.79 -8.41 -22.66
N ALA A 582 -37.93 -9.08 -21.89
CA ALA A 582 -37.97 -10.49 -21.55
C ALA A 582 -38.47 -10.72 -20.11
N ASN A 583 -39.05 -11.88 -19.83
CA ASN A 583 -39.43 -12.26 -18.47
C ASN A 583 -38.22 -12.71 -17.67
N LEU A 584 -38.06 -12.20 -16.43
CA LEU A 584 -37.00 -12.59 -15.53
C LEU A 584 -37.47 -13.77 -14.64
N HIS A 585 -36.71 -14.85 -14.65
CA HIS A 585 -36.93 -16.02 -13.79
C HIS A 585 -35.72 -16.22 -12.88
N LEU A 586 -35.96 -16.36 -11.58
CA LEU A 586 -34.94 -16.70 -10.59
C LEU A 586 -35.04 -18.19 -10.25
N ILE A 587 -33.92 -18.90 -10.39
CA ILE A 587 -33.80 -20.30 -9.99
C ILE A 587 -32.78 -20.38 -8.85
N LEU A 588 -33.26 -20.80 -7.66
CA LEU A 588 -32.38 -21.08 -6.53
C LEU A 588 -32.09 -22.59 -6.50
N VAL A 589 -30.83 -22.96 -6.54
CA VAL A 589 -30.35 -24.33 -6.45
C VAL A 589 -29.89 -24.60 -5.03
N SER A 590 -30.53 -25.50 -4.32
CA SER A 590 -30.18 -25.94 -2.96
C SER A 590 -29.51 -27.31 -2.99
N GLU A 591 -28.40 -27.46 -2.25
CA GLU A 591 -27.72 -28.76 -2.07
C GLU A 591 -28.50 -29.70 -1.12
N HIS A 592 -29.49 -29.20 -0.36
CA HIS A 592 -30.28 -29.99 0.58
C HIS A 592 -31.73 -30.09 0.13
N SER A 593 -32.19 -31.29 -0.17
CA SER A 593 -33.57 -31.61 -0.44
C SER A 593 -34.38 -31.59 0.87
N GLY A 594 -34.90 -30.43 1.27
CA GLY A 594 -35.78 -30.35 2.44
C GLY A 594 -35.93 -28.95 3.00
N SER A 595 -36.87 -28.21 2.45
CA SER A 595 -37.46 -26.91 2.78
C SER A 595 -37.07 -25.81 1.78
N ALA A 596 -38.06 -25.39 1.00
CA ALA A 596 -37.90 -24.22 0.12
C ALA A 596 -37.72 -22.96 0.99
N PRO A 597 -36.63 -22.18 0.84
CA PRO A 597 -36.53 -20.91 1.52
C PRO A 597 -37.56 -19.94 0.95
N ALA A 598 -38.19 -19.17 1.83
CA ALA A 598 -39.14 -18.13 1.47
C ALA A 598 -38.46 -17.11 0.57
N CYS A 599 -38.98 -16.89 -0.62
CA CYS A 599 -38.54 -15.86 -1.55
C CYS A 599 -38.74 -14.48 -0.90
N PRO A 600 -37.72 -13.61 -0.74
CA PRO A 600 -37.96 -12.25 -0.30
C PRO A 600 -38.66 -11.51 -1.44
N THR A 601 -39.98 -11.32 -1.27
CA THR A 601 -40.80 -10.42 -2.09
C THR A 601 -40.60 -9.01 -1.55
N ASP A 602 -39.72 -8.23 -2.13
CA ASP A 602 -39.75 -6.77 -2.03
C ASP A 602 -39.73 -6.17 -3.42
N GLY A 603 -40.68 -5.24 -3.62
CA GLY A 603 -41.24 -4.70 -4.80
C GLY A 603 -40.30 -3.91 -5.77
#